data_43b75171cca4e2bd5bd90de3e2697e41
#
_entry.id   43b75171cca4e2bd5bd90de3e2697e41
#
_cell.length_a   1.000
_cell.length_b   1.000
_cell.length_c   1.000
_cell.angle_alpha   90.00
_cell.angle_beta   90.00
_cell.angle_gamma   90.00
#
_symmetry.space_group_name_H-M   'P 1'
#
loop_
_entity.id
_entity.type
_entity.pdbx_description
1 polymer ?
#
loop_
_entity_poly.entity_id
_entity_poly.type
_entity_poly.pdbx_seq_one_letter_code
_entity_poly.pdbx_strand_id
1 'polypeptide(L)'
;MAPESDRAPVVFIPSLINPPQVLDLSESRSMLRHMAAAGHDAYLVDWGAPTAADRSLGLDGHVIDRLIPMLVALRRPPILVGYCLGGTIAIAAAALHRVAALATIASPWDFAGFPSADLAEIAALWRGAKPVCDRLGYVPMEALQSGFWALDPQRTVQKYAAFAGMAAGSDEERAFLAVEDWANEGAPLTYAAGQQLFEMLYAANASGRNEWHIDGTVINPASLPCPGLSIASATDRIVPATAAPSLTESRILNLGHVGMILSQRAPDMLWQPLSLWLSRHGG
;
A
#
# COMPACT_ATOMS: atom_id res chain seq x y z
N MET A 1 -16.37 28.92 -2.77
CA MET A 1 -15.53 27.98 -3.55
C MET A 1 -14.08 28.40 -3.36
N ALA A 2 -13.23 27.51 -2.84
CA ALA A 2 -11.80 27.75 -2.83
C ALA A 2 -11.31 27.91 -4.28
N PRO A 3 -10.29 28.75 -4.56
CA PRO A 3 -9.73 28.86 -5.90
C PRO A 3 -9.24 27.47 -6.31
N GLU A 4 -9.62 27.04 -7.53
CA GLU A 4 -9.18 25.77 -8.09
C GLU A 4 -7.65 25.79 -8.18
N SER A 5 -7.03 24.79 -7.55
CA SER A 5 -5.59 24.60 -7.65
C SER A 5 -5.24 24.29 -9.10
N ASP A 6 -4.30 25.05 -9.66
CA ASP A 6 -3.74 24.75 -11.02
C ASP A 6 -2.84 23.52 -11.01
N ARG A 7 -2.62 22.89 -9.87
CA ARG A 7 -1.76 21.72 -9.68
C ARG A 7 -2.48 20.41 -9.98
N ALA A 8 -1.71 19.38 -10.35
CA ALA A 8 -2.22 18.03 -10.50
C ALA A 8 -2.72 17.51 -9.14
N PRO A 9 -3.90 16.85 -9.10
CA PRO A 9 -4.37 16.17 -7.89
C PRO A 9 -3.38 15.08 -7.47
N VAL A 10 -3.18 14.89 -6.17
CA VAL A 10 -2.36 13.82 -5.61
C VAL A 10 -3.28 12.78 -4.97
N VAL A 11 -3.30 11.57 -5.55
CA VAL A 11 -4.16 10.48 -5.09
C VAL A 11 -3.34 9.45 -4.34
N PHE A 12 -3.57 9.35 -3.04
CA PHE A 12 -2.99 8.34 -2.17
C PHE A 12 -3.80 7.05 -2.24
N ILE A 13 -3.13 5.96 -2.57
CA ILE A 13 -3.71 4.63 -2.77
C ILE A 13 -3.15 3.70 -1.70
N PRO A 14 -3.92 3.42 -0.62
CA PRO A 14 -3.51 2.53 0.45
C PRO A 14 -3.58 1.06 0.02
N SER A 15 -3.03 0.18 0.84
CA SER A 15 -3.23 -1.26 0.71
C SER A 15 -4.72 -1.62 0.77
N LEU A 16 -5.09 -2.76 0.18
CA LEU A 16 -6.41 -3.38 0.36
C LEU A 16 -6.55 -4.13 1.70
N ILE A 17 -5.43 -4.35 2.40
CA ILE A 17 -5.39 -5.25 3.57
C ILE A 17 -5.79 -4.50 4.85
N ASN A 18 -5.22 -3.32 5.07
CA ASN A 18 -5.51 -2.52 6.26
C ASN A 18 -6.26 -1.25 5.90
N PRO A 19 -6.97 -0.64 6.85
CA PRO A 19 -7.73 0.57 6.59
C PRO A 19 -6.87 1.72 6.07
N PRO A 20 -7.42 2.64 5.24
CA PRO A 20 -6.68 3.74 4.63
C PRO A 20 -6.13 4.75 5.66
N GLN A 21 -6.67 4.75 6.87
CA GLN A 21 -6.36 5.68 7.95
C GLN A 21 -4.89 5.69 8.37
N VAL A 22 -4.07 4.70 8.03
CA VAL A 22 -2.62 4.76 8.27
C VAL A 22 -1.99 6.01 7.66
N LEU A 23 -2.54 6.53 6.57
CA LEU A 23 -2.05 7.72 5.89
C LEU A 23 -2.61 9.03 6.48
N ASP A 24 -3.63 8.93 7.36
CA ASP A 24 -4.28 10.04 8.09
C ASP A 24 -4.70 9.58 9.50
N LEU A 25 -3.76 9.03 10.29
CA LEU A 25 -4.06 8.34 11.54
C LEU A 25 -4.51 9.28 12.67
N SER A 26 -3.89 10.45 12.77
CA SER A 26 -4.21 11.48 13.76
C SER A 26 -3.75 12.84 13.26
N GLU A 27 -4.12 13.91 13.97
CA GLU A 27 -3.71 15.28 13.62
C GLU A 27 -2.17 15.42 13.50
N SER A 28 -1.42 14.81 14.40
CA SER A 28 0.04 14.85 14.42
C SER A 28 0.72 13.76 13.59
N ARG A 29 -0.03 12.74 13.15
CA ARG A 29 0.49 11.59 12.39
C ARG A 29 -0.34 11.38 11.12
N SER A 30 -0.28 12.35 10.23
CA SER A 30 -1.00 12.35 8.97
C SER A 30 -0.10 12.83 7.84
N MET A 31 0.28 11.90 6.97
CA MET A 31 0.97 12.25 5.73
C MET A 31 0.03 13.03 4.81
N LEU A 32 -1.26 12.67 4.77
CA LEU A 32 -2.26 13.35 3.94
C LEU A 32 -2.40 14.83 4.32
N ARG A 33 -2.54 15.15 5.62
CA ARG A 33 -2.62 16.55 6.11
C ARG A 33 -1.33 17.32 5.88
N HIS A 34 -0.17 16.66 6.03
CA HIS A 34 1.11 17.27 5.70
C HIS A 34 1.17 17.69 4.24
N MET A 35 0.72 16.84 3.31
CA MET A 35 0.68 17.16 1.88
C MET A 35 -0.31 18.29 1.59
N ALA A 36 -1.49 18.28 2.20
CA ALA A 36 -2.46 19.36 2.08
C ALA A 36 -1.92 20.69 2.60
N ALA A 37 -1.24 20.68 3.75
CA ALA A 37 -0.58 21.87 4.32
C ALA A 37 0.57 22.40 3.45
N ALA A 38 1.24 21.51 2.69
CA ALA A 38 2.25 21.88 1.69
C ALA A 38 1.63 22.39 0.36
N GLY A 39 0.31 22.48 0.27
CA GLY A 39 -0.41 23.04 -0.89
C GLY A 39 -0.68 22.04 -1.99
N HIS A 40 -0.61 20.72 -1.71
CA HIS A 40 -1.08 19.69 -2.64
C HIS A 40 -2.58 19.48 -2.49
N ASP A 41 -3.27 19.24 -3.62
CA ASP A 41 -4.67 18.81 -3.65
C ASP A 41 -4.71 17.29 -3.43
N ALA A 42 -4.73 16.88 -2.15
CA ALA A 42 -4.50 15.51 -1.71
C ALA A 42 -5.82 14.76 -1.50
N TYR A 43 -5.95 13.61 -2.13
CA TYR A 43 -7.07 12.67 -2.02
C TYR A 43 -6.59 11.34 -1.45
N LEU A 44 -7.41 10.70 -0.65
CA LEU A 44 -7.16 9.35 -0.12
C LEU A 44 -8.23 8.41 -0.65
N VAL A 45 -7.80 7.32 -1.28
CA VAL A 45 -8.72 6.26 -1.71
C VAL A 45 -9.18 5.49 -0.48
N ASP A 46 -10.48 5.34 -0.34
CA ASP A 46 -11.11 4.41 0.58
C ASP A 46 -11.74 3.27 -0.23
N TRP A 47 -11.24 2.06 -0.04
CA TRP A 47 -11.74 0.88 -0.76
C TRP A 47 -13.09 0.40 -0.23
N GLY A 48 -13.51 0.86 0.96
CA GLY A 48 -14.69 0.36 1.66
C GLY A 48 -14.55 -1.09 2.10
N ALA A 49 -15.68 -1.69 2.44
CA ALA A 49 -15.75 -3.11 2.77
C ALA A 49 -16.43 -3.88 1.62
N PRO A 50 -15.87 -5.00 1.15
CA PRO A 50 -16.48 -5.80 0.09
C PRO A 50 -17.80 -6.43 0.56
N THR A 51 -18.72 -6.55 -0.37
CA THR A 51 -19.99 -7.26 -0.19
C THR A 51 -19.92 -8.65 -0.84
N ALA A 52 -20.96 -9.46 -0.65
CA ALA A 52 -21.06 -10.77 -1.33
C ALA A 52 -21.05 -10.65 -2.87
N ALA A 53 -21.50 -9.52 -3.43
CA ALA A 53 -21.47 -9.25 -4.86
C ALA A 53 -20.04 -9.02 -5.39
N ASP A 54 -19.12 -8.63 -4.53
CA ASP A 54 -17.73 -8.33 -4.90
C ASP A 54 -16.81 -9.58 -4.89
N ARG A 55 -17.35 -10.79 -4.64
CA ARG A 55 -16.57 -12.03 -4.55
C ARG A 55 -15.57 -12.21 -5.71
N SER A 56 -15.99 -11.89 -6.92
CA SER A 56 -15.20 -12.03 -8.14
C SER A 56 -14.33 -10.82 -8.48
N LEU A 57 -14.36 -9.77 -7.67
CA LEU A 57 -13.55 -8.58 -7.89
C LEU A 57 -12.09 -8.88 -7.54
N GLY A 58 -11.26 -9.09 -8.54
CA GLY A 58 -9.81 -9.31 -8.40
C GLY A 58 -9.01 -8.01 -8.20
N LEU A 59 -7.69 -8.12 -8.14
CA LEU A 59 -6.80 -6.94 -8.13
C LEU A 59 -6.95 -6.12 -9.41
N ASP A 60 -7.08 -6.79 -10.55
CA ASP A 60 -7.39 -6.20 -11.85
C ASP A 60 -8.74 -5.46 -11.84
N GLY A 61 -9.77 -6.06 -11.26
CA GLY A 61 -11.07 -5.42 -11.07
C GLY A 61 -11.00 -4.20 -10.15
N HIS A 62 -10.20 -4.23 -9.08
CA HIS A 62 -9.96 -3.03 -8.26
C HIS A 62 -9.30 -1.91 -9.06
N VAL A 63 -8.43 -2.24 -10.02
CA VAL A 63 -7.84 -1.24 -10.93
C VAL A 63 -8.89 -0.69 -11.88
N ILE A 64 -9.59 -1.57 -12.63
CA ILE A 64 -10.47 -1.17 -13.75
C ILE A 64 -11.80 -0.62 -13.26
N ASP A 65 -12.45 -1.35 -12.32
CA ASP A 65 -13.85 -1.11 -11.96
C ASP A 65 -13.98 -0.16 -10.77
N ARG A 66 -12.88 0.09 -10.03
CA ARG A 66 -12.88 0.97 -8.86
C ARG A 66 -11.96 2.17 -9.03
N LEU A 67 -10.65 1.95 -9.21
CA LEU A 67 -9.67 3.03 -9.19
C LEU A 67 -9.76 3.91 -10.46
N ILE A 68 -9.69 3.34 -11.64
CA ILE A 68 -9.72 4.11 -12.89
C ILE A 68 -10.97 5.02 -13.00
N PRO A 69 -12.19 4.60 -12.67
CA PRO A 69 -13.35 5.50 -12.65
C PRO A 69 -13.19 6.69 -11.70
N MET A 70 -12.56 6.50 -10.53
CA MET A 70 -12.25 7.62 -9.63
C MET A 70 -11.25 8.59 -10.26
N LEU A 71 -10.21 8.07 -10.93
CA LEU A 71 -9.20 8.89 -11.61
C LEU A 71 -9.78 9.66 -12.80
N VAL A 72 -10.67 9.05 -13.56
CA VAL A 72 -11.37 9.68 -14.70
C VAL A 72 -12.26 10.86 -14.23
N ALA A 73 -12.80 10.79 -13.03
CA ALA A 73 -13.60 11.87 -12.46
C ALA A 73 -12.78 13.13 -12.11
N LEU A 74 -11.43 13.00 -12.06
CA LEU A 74 -10.54 14.14 -11.82
C LEU A 74 -10.36 14.95 -13.10
N ARG A 75 -10.29 16.27 -12.97
CA ARG A 75 -10.20 17.19 -14.11
C ARG A 75 -8.85 17.18 -14.82
N ARG A 76 -7.80 16.73 -14.13
CA ARG A 76 -6.41 16.71 -14.62
C ARG A 76 -5.78 15.35 -14.35
N PRO A 77 -4.78 14.93 -15.13
CA PRO A 77 -4.03 13.73 -14.83
C PRO A 77 -3.44 13.80 -13.41
N PRO A 78 -3.79 12.87 -12.50
CA PRO A 78 -3.32 12.91 -11.13
C PRO A 78 -1.87 12.42 -11.01
N ILE A 79 -1.21 12.75 -9.89
CA ILE A 79 -0.05 12.02 -9.40
C ILE A 79 -0.57 10.92 -8.49
N LEU A 80 -0.15 9.69 -8.71
CA LEU A 80 -0.51 8.56 -7.85
C LEU A 80 0.58 8.34 -6.81
N VAL A 81 0.18 8.10 -5.56
CA VAL A 81 1.08 7.72 -4.46
C VAL A 81 0.55 6.44 -3.84
N GLY A 82 1.15 5.30 -4.20
CA GLY A 82 0.72 4.00 -3.70
C GLY A 82 1.54 3.53 -2.50
N TYR A 83 0.87 3.02 -1.46
CA TYR A 83 1.51 2.45 -0.28
C TYR A 83 1.26 0.95 -0.20
N CYS A 84 2.31 0.17 0.03
CA CYS A 84 2.26 -1.29 0.12
C CYS A 84 1.59 -1.89 -1.14
N LEU A 85 0.63 -2.80 -1.03
CA LEU A 85 -0.12 -3.37 -2.15
C LEU A 85 -0.83 -2.27 -2.98
N GLY A 86 -1.17 -1.12 -2.38
CA GLY A 86 -1.70 0.03 -3.10
C GLY A 86 -0.75 0.58 -4.16
N GLY A 87 0.57 0.44 -3.97
CA GLY A 87 1.54 0.81 -5.00
C GLY A 87 1.57 -0.18 -6.17
N THR A 88 1.39 -1.46 -5.93
CA THR A 88 1.23 -2.48 -6.99
C THR A 88 0.00 -2.15 -7.85
N ILE A 89 -1.12 -1.78 -7.21
CA ILE A 89 -2.35 -1.34 -7.89
C ILE A 89 -2.12 0.00 -8.63
N ALA A 90 -1.41 0.94 -8.02
CA ALA A 90 -1.10 2.24 -8.64
C ALA A 90 -0.25 2.11 -9.91
N ILE A 91 0.71 1.17 -9.93
CA ILE A 91 1.50 0.84 -11.13
C ILE A 91 0.58 0.35 -12.24
N ALA A 92 -0.34 -0.56 -11.93
CA ALA A 92 -1.29 -1.07 -12.92
C ALA A 92 -2.21 0.04 -13.45
N ALA A 93 -2.71 0.91 -12.57
CA ALA A 93 -3.51 2.06 -13.00
C ALA A 93 -2.71 3.04 -13.89
N ALA A 94 -1.45 3.32 -13.57
CA ALA A 94 -0.60 4.20 -14.37
C ALA A 94 -0.22 3.61 -15.74
N ALA A 95 -0.23 2.28 -15.89
CA ALA A 95 -0.05 1.63 -17.18
C ALA A 95 -1.29 1.72 -18.08
N LEU A 96 -2.49 1.81 -17.50
CA LEU A 96 -3.77 1.78 -18.19
C LEU A 96 -4.41 3.16 -18.35
N HIS A 97 -4.06 4.10 -17.50
CA HIS A 97 -4.65 5.43 -17.46
C HIS A 97 -3.57 6.51 -17.40
N ARG A 98 -3.83 7.66 -18.08
CA ARG A 98 -2.89 8.78 -18.10
C ARG A 98 -2.78 9.41 -16.71
N VAL A 99 -1.56 9.43 -16.15
CA VAL A 99 -1.21 10.07 -14.90
C VAL A 99 -0.05 11.06 -15.11
N ALA A 100 0.08 12.05 -14.23
CA ALA A 100 1.17 13.02 -14.29
C ALA A 100 2.50 12.41 -13.81
N ALA A 101 2.44 11.61 -12.73
CA ALA A 101 3.58 10.89 -12.18
C ALA A 101 3.08 9.78 -11.23
N LEU A 102 4.00 8.88 -10.83
CA LEU A 102 3.73 7.79 -9.89
C LEU A 102 4.82 7.72 -8.83
N ALA A 103 4.44 7.70 -7.54
CA ALA A 103 5.33 7.31 -6.46
C ALA A 103 4.81 6.03 -5.77
N THR A 104 5.72 5.13 -5.42
CA THR A 104 5.39 3.93 -4.64
C THR A 104 6.18 3.95 -3.33
N ILE A 105 5.53 3.56 -2.23
CA ILE A 105 6.11 3.51 -0.89
C ILE A 105 5.95 2.10 -0.36
N ALA A 106 7.05 1.42 -0.05
CA ALA A 106 7.05 0.05 0.49
C ALA A 106 6.17 -0.92 -0.33
N SER A 107 6.22 -0.81 -1.65
CA SER A 107 5.31 -1.55 -2.53
C SER A 107 6.01 -2.77 -3.13
N PRO A 108 5.41 -3.97 -3.03
CA PRO A 108 5.96 -5.17 -3.64
C PRO A 108 5.65 -5.19 -5.14
N TRP A 109 6.63 -5.64 -5.93
CA TRP A 109 6.49 -5.85 -7.37
C TRP A 109 7.16 -7.14 -7.83
N ASP A 110 8.44 -7.31 -7.54
CA ASP A 110 9.18 -8.55 -7.80
C ASP A 110 9.14 -9.45 -6.57
N PHE A 111 8.16 -10.33 -6.53
CA PHE A 111 7.96 -11.23 -5.39
C PHE A 111 9.08 -12.28 -5.24
N ALA A 112 9.91 -12.50 -6.26
CA ALA A 112 11.13 -13.31 -6.11
C ALA A 112 12.18 -12.63 -5.21
N GLY A 113 12.02 -11.32 -4.93
CA GLY A 113 12.85 -10.59 -3.98
C GLY A 113 12.55 -10.86 -2.51
N PHE A 114 11.49 -11.62 -2.19
CA PHE A 114 11.22 -12.08 -0.83
C PHE A 114 12.11 -13.27 -0.45
N PRO A 115 12.49 -13.43 0.83
CA PRO A 115 13.17 -14.63 1.30
C PRO A 115 12.37 -15.90 0.97
N SER A 116 13.05 -16.96 0.54
CA SER A 116 12.37 -18.21 0.17
C SER A 116 11.60 -18.87 1.32
N ALA A 117 12.07 -18.68 2.56
CA ALA A 117 11.37 -19.15 3.75
C ALA A 117 10.01 -18.45 3.92
N ASP A 118 9.97 -17.12 3.76
CA ASP A 118 8.74 -16.32 3.87
C ASP A 118 7.74 -16.71 2.77
N LEU A 119 8.21 -16.90 1.54
CA LEU A 119 7.37 -17.39 0.43
C LEU A 119 6.78 -18.77 0.72
N ALA A 120 7.57 -19.68 1.33
CA ALA A 120 7.10 -21.00 1.69
C ALA A 120 6.03 -20.96 2.80
N GLU A 121 6.19 -20.07 3.79
CA GLU A 121 5.21 -19.85 4.86
C GLU A 121 3.92 -19.23 4.31
N ILE A 122 3.99 -18.22 3.46
CA ILE A 122 2.84 -17.61 2.79
C ILE A 122 2.10 -18.64 1.94
N ALA A 123 2.81 -19.47 1.19
CA ALA A 123 2.20 -20.54 0.40
C ALA A 123 1.52 -21.60 1.27
N ALA A 124 2.08 -21.94 2.44
CA ALA A 124 1.48 -22.86 3.39
C ALA A 124 0.22 -22.28 4.02
N LEU A 125 0.28 -21.01 4.42
CA LEU A 125 -0.87 -20.26 4.95
C LEU A 125 -2.04 -20.26 3.95
N TRP A 126 -1.78 -19.87 2.70
CA TRP A 126 -2.81 -19.83 1.66
C TRP A 126 -3.40 -21.21 1.39
N ARG A 127 -2.58 -22.23 1.29
CA ARG A 127 -3.02 -23.61 1.07
C ARG A 127 -3.99 -24.08 2.16
N GLY A 128 -3.73 -23.70 3.42
CA GLY A 128 -4.61 -24.01 4.56
C GLY A 128 -5.89 -23.18 4.57
N ALA A 129 -5.81 -21.88 4.26
CA ALA A 129 -6.93 -20.95 4.32
C ALA A 129 -7.87 -21.05 3.10
N LYS A 130 -7.34 -21.35 1.91
CA LYS A 130 -8.06 -21.31 0.63
C LYS A 130 -9.40 -22.02 0.65
N PRO A 131 -9.56 -23.27 1.16
CA PRO A 131 -10.85 -23.97 1.15
C PRO A 131 -11.93 -23.27 1.98
N VAL A 132 -11.54 -22.56 3.04
CA VAL A 132 -12.46 -21.78 3.88
C VAL A 132 -12.79 -20.47 3.19
N CYS A 133 -11.79 -19.74 2.68
CA CYS A 133 -11.97 -18.50 1.93
C CYS A 133 -12.86 -18.69 0.70
N ASP A 134 -12.70 -19.81 -0.01
CA ASP A 134 -13.54 -20.14 -1.17
C ASP A 134 -15.02 -20.27 -0.78
N ARG A 135 -15.30 -20.94 0.33
CA ARG A 135 -16.70 -21.08 0.83
C ARG A 135 -17.26 -19.76 1.34
N LEU A 136 -16.44 -18.94 2.02
CA LEU A 136 -16.86 -17.64 2.53
C LEU A 136 -17.06 -16.61 1.40
N GLY A 137 -16.30 -16.70 0.31
CA GLY A 137 -16.30 -15.72 -0.77
C GLY A 137 -15.39 -14.53 -0.51
N TYR A 138 -14.58 -14.58 0.55
CA TYR A 138 -13.61 -13.56 0.93
C TYR A 138 -12.46 -14.18 1.74
N VAL A 139 -11.35 -13.45 1.84
CA VAL A 139 -10.23 -13.79 2.72
C VAL A 139 -10.39 -12.98 4.00
N PRO A 140 -10.68 -13.60 5.14
CA PRO A 140 -10.84 -12.91 6.40
C PRO A 140 -9.57 -12.16 6.82
N MET A 141 -9.73 -11.02 7.51
CA MET A 141 -8.60 -10.22 7.99
C MET A 141 -7.71 -11.03 8.94
N GLU A 142 -8.29 -11.93 9.75
CA GLU A 142 -7.58 -12.80 10.67
C GLU A 142 -6.59 -13.74 9.95
N ALA A 143 -6.95 -14.20 8.75
CA ALA A 143 -6.05 -15.02 7.92
C ALA A 143 -4.85 -14.19 7.43
N LEU A 144 -5.06 -12.92 7.07
CA LEU A 144 -4.00 -12.01 6.64
C LEU A 144 -3.11 -11.62 7.83
N GLN A 145 -3.70 -11.30 8.98
CA GLN A 145 -2.98 -10.94 10.21
C GLN A 145 -2.11 -12.08 10.72
N SER A 146 -2.58 -13.33 10.66
CA SER A 146 -1.78 -14.48 11.08
C SER A 146 -0.47 -14.58 10.30
N GLY A 147 -0.48 -14.23 9.02
CA GLY A 147 0.72 -14.11 8.21
C GLY A 147 1.67 -13.02 8.69
N PHE A 148 1.15 -11.84 9.04
CA PHE A 148 1.98 -10.74 9.56
C PHE A 148 2.59 -11.04 10.93
N TRP A 149 1.87 -11.73 11.81
CA TRP A 149 2.39 -12.12 13.14
C TRP A 149 3.48 -13.19 13.04
N ALA A 150 3.39 -14.06 12.05
CA ALA A 150 4.41 -15.08 11.82
C ALA A 150 5.76 -14.50 11.37
N LEU A 151 5.79 -13.33 10.74
CA LEU A 151 7.02 -12.70 10.23
C LEU A 151 8.00 -12.30 11.35
N ASP A 152 7.53 -11.91 12.55
CA ASP A 152 8.40 -11.56 13.68
C ASP A 152 7.70 -11.71 15.05
N PRO A 153 7.53 -12.95 15.56
CA PRO A 153 6.86 -13.18 16.84
C PRO A 153 7.58 -12.52 18.03
N GLN A 154 8.92 -12.47 18.01
CA GLN A 154 9.71 -11.86 19.09
C GLN A 154 9.49 -10.35 19.17
N ARG A 155 9.39 -9.68 18.02
CA ARG A 155 9.08 -8.26 17.97
C ARG A 155 7.72 -7.96 18.56
N THR A 156 6.72 -8.82 18.34
CA THR A 156 5.39 -8.67 18.93
C THR A 156 5.49 -8.69 20.45
N VAL A 157 6.23 -9.65 21.05
CA VAL A 157 6.44 -9.71 22.50
C VAL A 157 7.15 -8.44 23.01
N GLN A 158 8.23 -8.02 22.36
CA GLN A 158 9.00 -6.82 22.74
C GLN A 158 8.14 -5.54 22.65
N LYS A 159 7.30 -5.44 21.64
CA LYS A 159 6.40 -4.30 21.42
C LYS A 159 5.41 -4.15 22.59
N TYR A 160 4.76 -5.24 23.00
CA TYR A 160 3.83 -5.20 24.13
C TYR A 160 4.53 -5.06 25.49
N ALA A 161 5.75 -5.59 25.64
CA ALA A 161 6.56 -5.33 26.83
C ALA A 161 6.94 -3.84 26.95
N ALA A 162 7.26 -3.18 25.82
CA ALA A 162 7.50 -1.73 25.81
C ALA A 162 6.23 -0.93 26.13
N PHE A 163 5.08 -1.35 25.61
CA PHE A 163 3.78 -0.75 25.93
C PHE A 163 3.46 -0.79 27.42
N ALA A 164 3.71 -1.91 28.09
CA ALA A 164 3.49 -2.05 29.54
C ALA A 164 4.30 -1.06 30.39
N GLY A 165 5.37 -0.47 29.84
CA GLY A 165 6.18 0.57 30.50
C GLY A 165 5.76 2.00 30.17
N MET A 166 4.78 2.22 29.30
CA MET A 166 4.31 3.55 28.94
C MET A 166 3.46 4.15 30.06
N ALA A 167 3.51 5.48 30.22
CA ALA A 167 2.68 6.17 31.19
C ALA A 167 1.22 6.22 30.70
N ALA A 168 0.28 5.82 31.56
CA ALA A 168 -1.14 5.82 31.23
C ALA A 168 -1.62 7.22 30.85
N GLY A 169 -2.33 7.33 29.72
CA GLY A 169 -2.80 8.59 29.15
C GLY A 169 -1.73 9.45 28.49
N SER A 170 -0.51 8.91 28.28
CA SER A 170 0.55 9.63 27.53
C SER A 170 0.25 9.67 26.03
N ASP A 171 0.90 10.61 25.32
CA ASP A 171 0.83 10.67 23.86
C ASP A 171 1.44 9.42 23.18
N GLU A 172 2.42 8.81 23.83
CA GLU A 172 3.06 7.58 23.37
C GLU A 172 2.10 6.39 23.45
N GLU A 173 1.39 6.25 24.58
CA GLU A 173 0.36 5.22 24.74
C GLU A 173 -0.77 5.40 23.71
N ARG A 174 -1.33 6.60 23.60
CA ARG A 174 -2.39 6.90 22.61
C ARG A 174 -1.94 6.58 21.18
N ALA A 175 -0.72 6.95 20.85
CA ALA A 175 -0.15 6.69 19.54
C ALA A 175 0.07 5.20 19.29
N PHE A 176 0.50 4.45 20.31
CA PHE A 176 0.64 3.00 20.24
C PHE A 176 -0.72 2.34 20.01
N LEU A 177 -1.72 2.68 20.81
CA LEU A 177 -3.08 2.12 20.69
C LEU A 177 -3.67 2.41 19.30
N ALA A 178 -3.56 3.64 18.80
CA ALA A 178 -4.06 3.98 17.47
C ALA A 178 -3.42 3.15 16.34
N VAL A 179 -2.12 2.83 16.46
CA VAL A 179 -1.43 1.97 15.49
C VAL A 179 -1.87 0.51 15.63
N GLU A 180 -2.07 0.03 16.87
CA GLU A 180 -2.53 -1.34 17.11
C GLU A 180 -3.98 -1.53 16.64
N ASP A 181 -4.87 -0.57 16.93
CA ASP A 181 -6.26 -0.60 16.48
C ASP A 181 -6.29 -0.65 14.95
N TRP A 182 -5.56 0.26 14.28
CA TRP A 182 -5.42 0.23 12.82
C TRP A 182 -4.87 -1.10 12.29
N ALA A 183 -3.82 -1.65 12.92
CA ALA A 183 -3.19 -2.89 12.46
C ALA A 183 -4.10 -4.11 12.64
N ASN A 184 -5.00 -4.06 13.62
CA ASN A 184 -5.95 -5.14 13.92
C ASN A 184 -7.33 -4.92 13.26
N GLU A 185 -7.59 -3.76 12.68
CA GLU A 185 -8.77 -3.46 11.90
C GLU A 185 -8.52 -3.72 10.41
N GLY A 186 -9.58 -3.90 9.65
CA GLY A 186 -9.56 -4.00 8.21
C GLY A 186 -10.76 -4.74 7.65
N ALA A 187 -11.06 -4.44 6.40
CA ALA A 187 -12.04 -5.21 5.65
C ALA A 187 -11.39 -6.51 5.14
N PRO A 188 -12.17 -7.60 4.98
CA PRO A 188 -11.67 -8.79 4.31
C PRO A 188 -11.30 -8.46 2.86
N LEU A 189 -10.36 -9.19 2.27
CA LEU A 189 -10.19 -9.14 0.82
C LEU A 189 -11.30 -9.94 0.15
N THR A 190 -11.73 -9.50 -1.03
CA THR A 190 -12.54 -10.36 -1.90
C THR A 190 -11.80 -11.67 -2.19
N TYR A 191 -12.51 -12.76 -2.41
CA TYR A 191 -11.86 -14.04 -2.70
C TYR A 191 -10.94 -13.95 -3.92
N ALA A 192 -11.41 -13.32 -5.02
CA ALA A 192 -10.62 -13.19 -6.23
C ALA A 192 -9.35 -12.34 -6.02
N ALA A 193 -9.41 -11.22 -5.27
CA ALA A 193 -8.23 -10.43 -4.96
C ALA A 193 -7.24 -11.19 -4.08
N GLY A 194 -7.71 -11.93 -3.09
CA GLY A 194 -6.88 -12.82 -2.29
C GLY A 194 -6.21 -13.91 -3.12
N GLN A 195 -6.98 -14.56 -4.01
CA GLN A 195 -6.44 -15.57 -4.91
C GLN A 195 -5.35 -14.99 -5.82
N GLN A 196 -5.57 -13.84 -6.45
CA GLN A 196 -4.58 -13.19 -7.28
C GLN A 196 -3.34 -12.77 -6.48
N LEU A 197 -3.52 -12.25 -5.26
CA LEU A 197 -2.40 -11.92 -4.39
C LEU A 197 -1.53 -13.14 -4.08
N PHE A 198 -2.12 -14.23 -3.62
CA PHE A 198 -1.35 -15.39 -3.17
C PHE A 198 -0.86 -16.27 -4.33
N GLU A 199 -1.65 -16.48 -5.36
CA GLU A 199 -1.32 -17.42 -6.44
C GLU A 199 -0.59 -16.73 -7.60
N MET A 200 -1.07 -15.55 -8.04
CA MET A 200 -0.50 -14.84 -9.17
C MET A 200 0.74 -14.02 -8.75
N LEU A 201 0.69 -13.28 -7.63
CA LEU A 201 1.78 -12.42 -7.22
C LEU A 201 2.82 -13.20 -6.39
N TYR A 202 2.44 -13.75 -5.20
CA TYR A 202 3.40 -14.42 -4.34
C TYR A 202 3.94 -15.72 -4.94
N ALA A 203 3.10 -16.60 -5.45
CA ALA A 203 3.55 -17.92 -5.91
C ALA A 203 4.12 -17.87 -7.33
N ALA A 204 3.46 -17.22 -8.27
CA ALA A 204 3.89 -17.18 -9.68
C ALA A 204 4.81 -16.00 -10.01
N ASN A 205 4.90 -14.97 -9.14
CA ASN A 205 5.64 -13.74 -9.40
C ASN A 205 5.30 -13.09 -10.76
N ALA A 206 4.01 -13.10 -11.13
CA ALA A 206 3.58 -12.65 -12.45
C ALA A 206 3.93 -11.17 -12.72
N SER A 207 3.92 -10.32 -11.68
CA SER A 207 4.33 -8.91 -11.80
C SER A 207 5.83 -8.78 -12.10
N GLY A 208 6.70 -9.44 -11.33
CA GLY A 208 8.16 -9.39 -11.54
C GLY A 208 8.59 -10.01 -12.88
N ARG A 209 7.80 -10.97 -13.40
CA ARG A 209 8.06 -11.64 -14.69
C ARG A 209 7.44 -10.95 -15.89
N ASN A 210 6.72 -9.81 -15.70
CA ASN A 210 5.93 -9.12 -16.73
C ASN A 210 4.86 -10.03 -17.37
N GLU A 211 4.29 -10.92 -16.58
CA GLU A 211 3.20 -11.83 -16.96
C GLU A 211 1.83 -11.35 -16.45
N TRP A 212 1.80 -10.26 -15.68
CA TRP A 212 0.53 -9.64 -15.27
C TRP A 212 -0.04 -8.79 -16.40
N HIS A 213 -1.19 -9.22 -16.93
CA HIS A 213 -1.90 -8.54 -18.00
C HIS A 213 -3.27 -8.07 -17.51
N ILE A 214 -3.64 -6.85 -17.85
CA ILE A 214 -4.97 -6.29 -17.59
C ILE A 214 -5.49 -5.73 -18.93
N ASP A 215 -6.64 -6.19 -19.37
CA ASP A 215 -7.24 -5.83 -20.68
C ASP A 215 -6.23 -5.96 -21.86
N GLY A 216 -5.44 -7.02 -21.85
CA GLY A 216 -4.42 -7.26 -22.88
C GLY A 216 -3.14 -6.42 -22.75
N THR A 217 -3.09 -5.47 -21.82
CA THR A 217 -1.90 -4.65 -21.56
C THR A 217 -0.98 -5.33 -20.56
N VAL A 218 0.29 -5.52 -20.92
CA VAL A 218 1.33 -5.98 -19.98
C VAL A 218 1.59 -4.87 -18.96
N ILE A 219 1.50 -5.19 -17.68
CA ILE A 219 1.85 -4.23 -16.63
C ILE A 219 3.34 -4.34 -16.34
N ASN A 220 4.09 -3.28 -16.69
CA ASN A 220 5.53 -3.21 -16.50
C ASN A 220 5.94 -1.83 -15.99
N PRO A 221 6.44 -1.72 -14.74
CA PRO A 221 6.84 -0.43 -14.15
C PRO A 221 8.00 0.25 -14.91
N ALA A 222 8.86 -0.50 -15.59
CA ALA A 222 9.98 0.05 -16.34
C ALA A 222 9.56 0.73 -17.64
N SER A 223 8.32 0.50 -18.12
CA SER A 223 7.80 1.07 -19.38
C SER A 223 6.66 2.06 -19.17
N LEU A 224 6.43 2.54 -17.95
CA LEU A 224 5.38 3.51 -17.67
C LEU A 224 5.62 4.83 -18.41
N PRO A 225 4.55 5.44 -18.99
CA PRO A 225 4.68 6.67 -19.76
C PRO A 225 4.73 7.93 -18.89
N CYS A 226 5.15 7.82 -17.64
CA CYS A 226 5.23 8.92 -16.67
C CYS A 226 6.46 8.81 -15.79
N PRO A 227 6.93 9.91 -15.18
CA PRO A 227 7.95 9.88 -14.15
C PRO A 227 7.54 8.98 -12.97
N GLY A 228 8.48 8.18 -12.46
CA GLY A 228 8.22 7.24 -11.38
C GLY A 228 9.26 7.30 -10.27
N LEU A 229 8.81 7.26 -9.00
CA LEU A 229 9.66 7.21 -7.80
C LEU A 229 9.33 5.97 -6.97
N SER A 230 10.29 5.07 -6.80
CA SER A 230 10.18 3.92 -5.88
C SER A 230 10.86 4.25 -4.55
N ILE A 231 10.11 4.17 -3.45
CA ILE A 231 10.62 4.38 -2.09
C ILE A 231 10.49 3.06 -1.34
N ALA A 232 11.64 2.47 -1.01
CA ALA A 232 11.72 1.23 -0.25
C ALA A 232 12.52 1.44 1.05
N SER A 233 12.61 0.45 1.90
CA SER A 233 13.42 0.52 3.11
C SER A 233 14.28 -0.71 3.30
N ALA A 234 15.54 -0.48 3.71
CA ALA A 234 16.49 -1.53 4.03
C ALA A 234 16.11 -2.34 5.29
N THR A 235 15.23 -1.81 6.14
CA THR A 235 14.77 -2.43 7.39
C THR A 235 13.32 -2.86 7.36
N ASP A 236 12.67 -2.80 6.19
CA ASP A 236 11.32 -3.31 6.01
C ASP A 236 11.35 -4.85 5.98
N ARG A 237 10.59 -5.47 6.89
CA ARG A 237 10.43 -6.94 6.97
C ARG A 237 9.14 -7.44 6.34
N ILE A 238 8.21 -6.52 6.01
CA ILE A 238 6.94 -6.86 5.35
C ILE A 238 7.13 -6.87 3.85
N VAL A 239 7.79 -5.84 3.30
CA VAL A 239 8.14 -5.74 1.89
C VAL A 239 9.63 -5.45 1.78
N PRO A 240 10.46 -6.47 1.50
CA PRO A 240 11.89 -6.27 1.37
C PRO A 240 12.22 -5.33 0.21
N ALA A 241 13.28 -4.53 0.36
CA ALA A 241 13.69 -3.58 -0.68
C ALA A 241 14.00 -4.25 -2.03
N THR A 242 14.37 -5.52 -2.00
CA THR A 242 14.61 -6.37 -3.20
C THR A 242 13.32 -6.67 -3.98
N ALA A 243 12.17 -6.54 -3.36
CA ALA A 243 10.87 -6.71 -4.01
C ALA A 243 10.29 -5.40 -4.59
N ALA A 244 10.97 -4.26 -4.40
CA ALA A 244 10.48 -2.97 -4.84
C ALA A 244 10.45 -2.86 -6.38
N PRO A 245 9.49 -2.10 -6.95
CA PRO A 245 9.43 -1.88 -8.40
C PRO A 245 10.61 -1.04 -8.89
N SER A 246 11.10 -1.36 -10.09
CA SER A 246 12.10 -0.57 -10.80
C SER A 246 11.41 0.59 -11.52
N LEU A 247 11.55 1.80 -10.98
CA LEU A 247 11.04 3.05 -11.55
C LEU A 247 12.21 3.96 -11.94
N THR A 248 11.92 5.10 -12.57
CA THR A 248 12.95 6.04 -13.05
C THR A 248 13.81 6.64 -11.93
N GLU A 249 13.23 6.83 -10.74
CA GLU A 249 13.93 7.25 -9.54
C GLU A 249 13.71 6.23 -8.42
N SER A 250 14.70 6.06 -7.54
CA SER A 250 14.58 5.20 -6.37
C SER A 250 15.19 5.84 -5.14
N ARG A 251 14.62 5.52 -3.97
CA ARG A 251 15.16 5.91 -2.66
C ARG A 251 15.05 4.74 -1.69
N ILE A 252 16.12 4.51 -0.92
CA ILE A 252 16.14 3.52 0.15
C ILE A 252 16.19 4.27 1.49
N LEU A 253 15.20 4.01 2.33
CA LEU A 253 15.10 4.54 3.68
C LEU A 253 15.62 3.52 4.71
N ASN A 254 15.75 3.97 5.96
CA ASN A 254 16.09 3.11 7.10
C ASN A 254 15.01 3.25 8.18
N LEU A 255 13.79 2.88 7.82
CA LEU A 255 12.58 2.90 8.67
C LEU A 255 11.79 1.62 8.40
N GLY A 256 11.18 1.01 9.41
CA GLY A 256 10.30 -0.15 9.18
C GLY A 256 9.08 0.21 8.33
N HIS A 257 8.36 -0.81 7.84
CA HIS A 257 7.21 -0.65 6.93
C HIS A 257 6.23 0.44 7.36
N VAL A 258 5.62 0.28 8.52
CA VAL A 258 4.70 1.27 9.12
C VAL A 258 5.46 2.51 9.61
N GLY A 259 6.71 2.33 10.04
CA GLY A 259 7.56 3.41 10.53
C GLY A 259 7.89 4.46 9.46
N MET A 260 7.91 4.10 8.17
CA MET A 260 8.03 5.07 7.08
C MET A 260 6.88 6.08 7.06
N ILE A 261 5.69 5.63 7.47
CA ILE A 261 4.49 6.49 7.49
C ILE A 261 4.31 7.19 8.83
N LEU A 262 4.48 6.47 9.96
CA LEU A 262 3.99 6.91 11.27
C LEU A 262 5.08 7.26 12.30
N SER A 263 6.37 6.99 12.02
CA SER A 263 7.43 7.32 12.98
C SER A 263 7.63 8.83 13.12
N GLN A 264 8.21 9.27 14.25
CA GLN A 264 8.62 10.67 14.46
C GLN A 264 9.61 11.17 13.40
N ARG A 265 10.32 10.26 12.73
CA ARG A 265 11.28 10.57 11.66
C ARG A 265 10.61 10.62 10.27
N ALA A 266 9.37 10.16 10.13
CA ALA A 266 8.68 10.10 8.85
C ALA A 266 8.53 11.47 8.16
N PRO A 267 8.21 12.57 8.85
CA PRO A 267 8.14 13.90 8.25
C PRO A 267 9.43 14.28 7.51
N ASP A 268 10.59 14.10 8.12
CA ASP A 268 11.88 14.50 7.54
C ASP A 268 12.38 13.48 6.50
N MET A 269 12.18 12.20 6.76
CA MET A 269 12.74 11.12 5.93
C MET A 269 11.91 10.81 4.70
N LEU A 270 10.58 10.96 4.79
CA LEU A 270 9.65 10.61 3.72
C LEU A 270 8.76 11.77 3.30
N TRP A 271 8.00 12.40 4.23
CA TRP A 271 6.90 13.29 3.83
C TRP A 271 7.41 14.55 3.11
N GLN A 272 8.38 15.26 3.71
CA GLN A 272 8.94 16.46 3.10
C GLN A 272 9.67 16.17 1.77
N PRO A 273 10.54 15.14 1.66
CA PRO A 273 11.14 14.77 0.39
C PRO A 273 10.13 14.36 -0.69
N LEU A 274 9.05 13.65 -0.31
CA LEU A 274 7.98 13.30 -1.23
C LEU A 274 7.22 14.54 -1.69
N SER A 275 6.87 15.45 -0.80
CA SER A 275 6.20 16.72 -1.14
C SER A 275 7.01 17.55 -2.15
N LEU A 276 8.32 17.62 -1.97
CA LEU A 276 9.22 18.29 -2.93
C LEU A 276 9.23 17.59 -4.29
N TRP A 277 9.20 16.25 -4.30
CA TRP A 277 9.11 15.48 -5.55
C TRP A 277 7.76 15.70 -6.24
N LEU A 278 6.66 15.65 -5.51
CA LEU A 278 5.31 15.92 -6.01
C LEU A 278 5.20 17.32 -6.63
N SER A 279 5.80 18.33 -6.00
CA SER A 279 5.80 19.71 -6.50
C SER A 279 6.52 19.86 -7.85
N ARG A 280 7.50 19.02 -8.14
CA ARG A 280 8.22 19.03 -9.44
C ARG A 280 7.41 18.46 -10.60
N HIS A 281 6.42 17.60 -10.28
CA HIS A 281 5.64 16.86 -11.27
C HIS A 281 4.16 17.27 -11.31
N GLY A 282 3.71 18.14 -10.41
CA GLY A 282 2.32 18.56 -10.28
C GLY A 282 1.99 19.94 -10.86
N GLY A 283 2.96 20.59 -11.52
CA GLY A 283 2.80 21.95 -12.08
C GLY A 283 2.20 21.98 -13.47
#